data_d66b68ff0eec00d0f0066903123375ce
#
_entry.id   d66b68ff0eec00d0f0066903123375ce
#
_cell.length_a   1.000
_cell.length_b   1.000
_cell.length_c   1.000
_cell.angle_alpha   90.00
_cell.angle_beta   90.00
_cell.angle_gamma   90.00
#
_symmetry.space_group_name_H-M   'P 1'
#
loop_
_entity.id
_entity.type
_entity.pdbx_description
1 polymer ?
#
loop_
_entity_poly.entity_id
_entity_poly.type
_entity_poly.pdbx_seq_one_letter_code
_entity_poly.pdbx_strand_id
1 'polypeptide(L)'
;MKQQNSKWMLLAFAVVTMLLVQSLRAEMLEKTMTAEGMTVRYRVVLPNNYDPAKAYPAVVALGGGPQDMITVDNILNRNFRAEAEKRGYIVVAPAAPDGELFFREGARIFPEFLKMIMADHKIQDGKFHVAGPSNGGIAALHIAASNPRYFLSVTSFPGFMWQPSATKLLAISKMCVFMYVGEFDRYRWHGEMQFEVEYLRSQGTLARYTVEKDQPHRLDTLAGANAGRLFDGFEETKKGCQLQSRRD
;
A
#
# COMPACT_ATOMS: atom_id res chain seq x y z
N MET A 1 17.48 -10.26 66.19
CA MET A 1 17.98 -10.46 64.84
C MET A 1 16.90 -11.08 63.95
N LYS A 2 15.84 -10.34 63.58
CA LYS A 2 14.75 -10.87 62.64
C LYS A 2 14.04 -9.75 61.86
N GLN A 3 14.77 -8.76 61.36
CA GLN A 3 14.10 -7.68 60.59
C GLN A 3 14.82 -7.22 59.31
N GLN A 4 15.80 -8.00 58.82
CA GLN A 4 16.60 -7.59 57.66
C GLN A 4 16.29 -8.33 56.35
N ASN A 5 15.49 -9.38 56.39
CA ASN A 5 15.24 -10.22 55.20
C ASN A 5 14.01 -9.84 54.36
N SER A 6 13.18 -8.92 54.82
CA SER A 6 11.96 -8.58 54.07
C SER A 6 12.15 -7.47 52.99
N LYS A 7 13.19 -6.64 53.15
CA LYS A 7 13.45 -5.54 52.19
C LYS A 7 14.10 -6.00 50.89
N TRP A 8 14.83 -7.10 50.93
CA TRP A 8 15.47 -7.66 49.72
C TRP A 8 14.52 -8.45 48.81
N MET A 9 13.45 -9.03 49.37
CA MET A 9 12.44 -9.75 48.58
C MET A 9 11.50 -8.81 47.78
N LEU A 10 11.25 -7.59 48.28
CA LEU A 10 10.43 -6.60 47.58
C LEU A 10 11.18 -5.92 46.43
N LEU A 11 12.51 -5.77 46.53
CA LEU A 11 13.34 -5.22 45.47
C LEU A 11 13.54 -6.21 44.30
N ALA A 12 13.58 -7.52 44.55
CA ALA A 12 13.69 -8.53 43.52
C ALA A 12 12.40 -8.66 42.68
N PHE A 13 11.23 -8.43 43.25
CA PHE A 13 9.95 -8.49 42.53
C PHE A 13 9.71 -7.28 41.64
N ALA A 14 10.22 -6.10 42.01
CA ALA A 14 10.09 -4.86 41.22
C ALA A 14 11.00 -4.85 39.97
N VAL A 15 12.13 -5.55 40.00
CA VAL A 15 13.06 -5.64 38.85
C VAL A 15 12.58 -6.64 37.79
N VAL A 16 11.87 -7.71 38.19
CA VAL A 16 11.36 -8.72 37.25
C VAL A 16 10.14 -8.21 36.47
N THR A 17 9.35 -7.30 37.00
CA THR A 17 8.20 -6.72 36.30
C THR A 17 8.57 -5.60 35.33
N MET A 18 9.79 -5.06 35.35
CA MET A 18 10.22 -3.97 34.47
C MET A 18 10.86 -4.45 33.17
N LEU A 19 11.03 -5.76 32.96
CA LEU A 19 11.70 -6.34 31.81
C LEU A 19 10.77 -6.92 30.72
N LEU A 20 9.46 -6.69 30.80
CA LEU A 20 8.49 -7.29 29.85
C LEU A 20 7.68 -6.29 29.01
N VAL A 21 8.07 -5.04 28.96
CA VAL A 21 7.55 -4.11 27.94
C VAL A 21 8.66 -3.83 26.95
N GLN A 22 9.15 -4.83 26.28
CA GLN A 22 9.71 -4.60 24.94
C GLN A 22 8.53 -4.28 24.05
N SER A 23 8.30 -2.98 23.83
CA SER A 23 7.46 -2.55 22.71
C SER A 23 8.02 -3.23 21.47
N LEU A 24 7.29 -4.20 20.92
CA LEU A 24 7.60 -4.78 19.62
C LEU A 24 7.58 -3.62 18.62
N ARG A 25 8.79 -3.13 18.30
CA ARG A 25 8.95 -2.12 17.25
C ARG A 25 8.44 -2.73 15.96
N ALA A 26 7.81 -1.92 15.15
CA ALA A 26 7.46 -2.30 13.79
C ALA A 26 8.68 -2.89 13.09
N GLU A 27 8.46 -4.01 12.44
CA GLU A 27 9.52 -4.77 11.77
C GLU A 27 9.34 -4.67 10.25
N MET A 28 10.44 -4.41 9.56
CA MET A 28 10.49 -4.52 8.10
C MET A 28 11.29 -5.77 7.74
N LEU A 29 10.56 -6.79 7.30
CA LEU A 29 11.10 -8.11 6.97
C LEU A 29 11.43 -8.19 5.47
N GLU A 30 12.55 -8.81 5.12
CA GLU A 30 12.79 -9.28 3.77
C GLU A 30 12.35 -10.74 3.65
N LYS A 31 11.57 -11.03 2.62
CA LYS A 31 11.09 -12.38 2.31
C LYS A 31 11.29 -12.69 0.83
N THR A 32 11.24 -13.98 0.51
CA THR A 32 11.30 -14.50 -0.85
C THR A 32 10.24 -15.57 -1.01
N MET A 33 9.62 -15.63 -2.19
CA MET A 33 8.72 -16.71 -2.58
C MET A 33 8.93 -17.08 -4.05
N THR A 34 8.36 -18.19 -4.46
CA THR A 34 8.22 -18.54 -5.87
C THR A 34 6.75 -18.43 -6.25
N ALA A 35 6.44 -17.67 -7.31
CA ALA A 35 5.11 -17.53 -7.88
C ALA A 35 5.22 -17.64 -9.40
N GLU A 36 4.37 -18.43 -10.04
CA GLU A 36 4.38 -18.68 -11.49
C GLU A 36 5.76 -19.05 -12.04
N GLY A 37 6.56 -19.80 -11.24
CA GLY A 37 7.93 -20.19 -11.59
C GLY A 37 8.98 -19.07 -11.46
N MET A 38 8.59 -17.87 -11.03
CA MET A 38 9.48 -16.73 -10.83
C MET A 38 9.82 -16.54 -9.36
N THR A 39 11.08 -16.22 -9.06
CA THR A 39 11.51 -15.86 -7.70
C THR A 39 11.17 -14.40 -7.41
N VAL A 40 10.34 -14.16 -6.41
CA VAL A 40 9.89 -12.83 -5.99
C VAL A 40 10.49 -12.49 -4.64
N ARG A 41 11.33 -11.46 -4.58
CA ARG A 41 11.78 -10.86 -3.33
C ARG A 41 10.81 -9.75 -2.96
N TYR A 42 10.50 -9.63 -1.67
CA TYR A 42 9.57 -8.60 -1.20
C TYR A 42 9.88 -8.16 0.23
N ARG A 43 9.40 -6.97 0.59
CA ARG A 43 9.38 -6.46 1.95
C ARG A 43 7.99 -6.61 2.55
N VAL A 44 7.97 -6.87 3.85
CA VAL A 44 6.76 -6.77 4.68
C VAL A 44 7.04 -5.79 5.80
N VAL A 45 6.22 -4.75 5.91
CA VAL A 45 6.18 -3.85 7.07
C VAL A 45 5.01 -4.27 7.93
N LEU A 46 5.30 -4.64 9.16
CA LEU A 46 4.29 -4.96 10.17
C LEU A 46 4.02 -3.74 11.04
N PRO A 47 2.79 -3.51 11.51
CA PRO A 47 2.48 -2.41 12.40
C PRO A 47 3.13 -2.57 13.77
N ASN A 48 3.21 -1.47 14.53
CA ASN A 48 3.59 -1.54 15.92
C ASN A 48 2.66 -2.47 16.69
N ASN A 49 3.21 -3.30 17.57
CA ASN A 49 2.47 -4.29 18.36
C ASN A 49 1.63 -5.26 17.50
N TYR A 50 2.19 -5.71 16.36
CA TYR A 50 1.56 -6.69 15.50
C TYR A 50 1.20 -7.97 16.28
N ASP A 51 -0.04 -8.41 16.12
CA ASP A 51 -0.59 -9.63 16.71
C ASP A 51 -1.13 -10.52 15.57
N PRO A 52 -0.54 -11.69 15.29
CA PRO A 52 -0.97 -12.56 14.20
C PRO A 52 -2.41 -13.09 14.36
N ALA A 53 -3.00 -12.97 15.55
CA ALA A 53 -4.39 -13.33 15.78
C ALA A 53 -5.39 -12.28 15.27
N LYS A 54 -4.95 -11.03 15.03
CA LYS A 54 -5.80 -9.91 14.59
C LYS A 54 -5.75 -9.73 13.09
N ALA A 55 -6.84 -9.19 12.53
CA ALA A 55 -6.90 -8.77 11.14
C ALA A 55 -6.47 -7.29 11.01
N TYR A 56 -5.71 -6.99 9.95
CA TYR A 56 -5.17 -5.65 9.67
C TYR A 56 -5.54 -5.19 8.26
N PRO A 57 -5.80 -3.90 8.06
CA PRO A 57 -5.84 -3.33 6.72
C PRO A 57 -4.46 -3.47 6.06
N ALA A 58 -4.44 -3.69 4.75
CA ALA A 58 -3.17 -3.97 4.07
C ALA A 58 -3.02 -3.21 2.75
N VAL A 59 -1.78 -2.86 2.44
CA VAL A 59 -1.39 -2.16 1.21
C VAL A 59 -0.38 -3.00 0.44
N VAL A 60 -0.60 -3.14 -0.86
CA VAL A 60 0.43 -3.56 -1.82
C VAL A 60 1.10 -2.29 -2.34
N ALA A 61 2.34 -2.05 -1.96
CA ALA A 61 3.12 -0.88 -2.37
C ALA A 61 4.07 -1.26 -3.51
N LEU A 62 3.97 -0.56 -4.64
CA LEU A 62 4.72 -0.87 -5.85
C LEU A 62 5.76 0.21 -6.13
N GLY A 63 7.02 -0.19 -6.30
CA GLY A 63 8.13 0.71 -6.62
C GLY A 63 7.97 1.36 -8.00
N GLY A 64 8.50 2.56 -8.16
CA GLY A 64 8.66 3.19 -9.48
C GLY A 64 9.88 2.63 -10.24
N GLY A 65 10.16 3.20 -11.42
CA GLY A 65 11.36 2.85 -12.21
C GLY A 65 11.45 1.35 -12.53
N PRO A 66 12.59 0.68 -12.24
CA PRO A 66 12.79 -0.74 -12.54
C PRO A 66 12.02 -1.68 -11.60
N GLN A 67 11.36 -1.18 -10.58
CA GLN A 67 10.62 -1.96 -9.57
C GLN A 67 11.50 -3.01 -8.85
N ASP A 68 12.80 -2.75 -8.72
CA ASP A 68 13.75 -3.60 -8.00
C ASP A 68 13.71 -3.37 -6.47
N MET A 69 14.52 -4.11 -5.70
CA MET A 69 14.57 -3.97 -4.23
C MET A 69 15.02 -2.59 -3.77
N ILE A 70 15.83 -1.86 -4.55
CA ILE A 70 16.24 -0.48 -4.23
C ILE A 70 15.01 0.44 -4.30
N THR A 71 14.20 0.32 -5.33
CA THR A 71 12.97 1.10 -5.47
C THR A 71 11.90 0.69 -4.47
N VAL A 72 11.84 -0.58 -4.07
CA VAL A 72 11.00 -1.08 -2.97
C VAL A 72 11.40 -0.41 -1.65
N ASP A 73 12.68 -0.44 -1.27
CA ASP A 73 13.15 0.18 -0.03
C ASP A 73 12.92 1.70 -0.04
N ASN A 74 13.15 2.36 -1.18
CA ASN A 74 12.91 3.79 -1.34
C ASN A 74 11.45 4.17 -1.13
N ILE A 75 10.50 3.45 -1.75
CA ILE A 75 9.08 3.78 -1.62
C ILE A 75 8.56 3.49 -0.22
N LEU A 76 8.99 2.39 0.40
CA LEU A 76 8.60 2.08 1.76
C LEU A 76 9.05 3.16 2.73
N ASN A 77 10.32 3.52 2.72
CA ASN A 77 10.87 4.53 3.63
C ASN A 77 10.30 5.93 3.38
N ARG A 78 9.97 6.25 2.13
CA ARG A 78 9.50 7.57 1.74
C ARG A 78 8.00 7.77 1.95
N ASN A 79 7.19 6.76 1.61
CA ASN A 79 5.75 6.94 1.43
C ASN A 79 4.88 6.07 2.34
N PHE A 80 5.40 4.94 2.88
CA PHE A 80 4.50 3.98 3.53
C PHE A 80 4.88 3.63 4.95
N ARG A 81 6.16 3.36 5.26
CA ARG A 81 6.58 2.72 6.50
C ARG A 81 6.08 3.44 7.75
N ALA A 82 6.40 4.72 7.91
CA ALA A 82 6.09 5.46 9.12
C ALA A 82 4.57 5.54 9.41
N GLU A 83 3.76 5.74 8.36
CA GLU A 83 2.31 5.80 8.52
C GLU A 83 1.69 4.42 8.73
N ALA A 84 2.22 3.37 8.09
CA ALA A 84 1.78 1.99 8.30
C ALA A 84 2.00 1.55 9.75
N GLU A 85 3.20 1.79 10.28
CA GLU A 85 3.57 1.52 11.67
C GLU A 85 2.63 2.22 12.64
N LYS A 86 2.33 3.51 12.38
CA LYS A 86 1.50 4.37 13.23
C LYS A 86 0.01 4.00 13.16
N ARG A 87 -0.51 3.72 11.96
CA ARG A 87 -1.95 3.53 11.71
C ARG A 87 -2.40 2.06 11.75
N GLY A 88 -1.48 1.13 11.97
CA GLY A 88 -1.83 -0.29 12.09
C GLY A 88 -2.06 -0.98 10.75
N TYR A 89 -1.29 -0.63 9.70
CA TYR A 89 -1.37 -1.28 8.40
C TYR A 89 -0.24 -2.30 8.21
N ILE A 90 -0.55 -3.40 7.54
CA ILE A 90 0.46 -4.26 6.92
C ILE A 90 0.78 -3.66 5.53
N VAL A 91 2.06 -3.50 5.19
CA VAL A 91 2.46 -3.12 3.84
C VAL A 91 3.33 -4.22 3.25
N VAL A 92 2.97 -4.71 2.07
CA VAL A 92 3.78 -5.66 1.31
C VAL A 92 4.26 -5.00 0.03
N ALA A 93 5.53 -5.12 -0.26
CA ALA A 93 6.15 -4.46 -1.40
C ALA A 93 7.05 -5.43 -2.17
N PRO A 94 6.55 -6.05 -3.26
CA PRO A 94 7.33 -6.94 -4.10
C PRO A 94 8.27 -6.17 -5.02
N ALA A 95 9.42 -6.78 -5.32
CA ALA A 95 10.28 -6.39 -6.44
C ALA A 95 9.90 -7.17 -7.68
N ALA A 96 10.02 -6.53 -8.84
CA ALA A 96 9.77 -7.14 -10.13
C ALA A 96 10.72 -8.35 -10.35
N PRO A 97 10.17 -9.56 -10.56
CA PRO A 97 10.98 -10.74 -10.76
C PRO A 97 11.75 -10.65 -12.08
N ASP A 98 13.04 -10.96 -12.06
CA ASP A 98 13.92 -10.96 -13.23
C ASP A 98 13.88 -9.66 -14.06
N GLY A 99 13.51 -8.53 -13.44
CA GLY A 99 13.35 -7.24 -14.10
C GLY A 99 12.04 -7.07 -14.90
N GLU A 100 11.14 -8.04 -14.84
CA GLU A 100 9.86 -8.02 -15.55
C GLU A 100 8.84 -7.13 -14.83
N LEU A 101 8.56 -5.96 -15.41
CA LEU A 101 7.69 -4.95 -14.80
C LEU A 101 6.26 -5.45 -14.54
N PHE A 102 5.67 -5.00 -13.46
CA PHE A 102 4.35 -5.43 -12.98
C PHE A 102 3.14 -4.94 -13.80
N PHE A 103 3.34 -4.18 -14.85
CA PHE A 103 2.31 -3.90 -15.88
C PHE A 103 2.56 -4.66 -17.19
N ARG A 104 3.49 -5.63 -17.16
CA ARG A 104 3.85 -6.59 -18.22
C ARG A 104 3.82 -8.00 -17.62
N GLU A 105 4.72 -8.87 -18.05
CA GLU A 105 4.80 -10.28 -17.62
C GLU A 105 4.94 -10.46 -16.10
N GLY A 106 5.62 -9.54 -15.40
CA GLY A 106 5.73 -9.57 -13.95
C GLY A 106 4.39 -9.52 -13.20
N ALA A 107 3.30 -9.05 -13.84
CA ALA A 107 1.98 -9.05 -13.24
C ALA A 107 1.42 -10.45 -12.96
N ARG A 108 1.92 -11.49 -13.61
CA ARG A 108 1.44 -12.87 -13.48
C ARG A 108 1.57 -13.44 -12.08
N ILE A 109 2.51 -12.93 -11.29
CA ILE A 109 2.72 -13.40 -9.90
C ILE A 109 1.56 -13.07 -8.96
N PHE A 110 0.78 -12.01 -9.22
CA PHE A 110 -0.11 -11.40 -8.21
C PHE A 110 -1.22 -12.31 -7.70
N PRO A 111 -1.89 -13.16 -8.50
CA PRO A 111 -2.90 -14.06 -7.96
C PRO A 111 -2.34 -15.00 -6.87
N GLU A 112 -1.14 -15.52 -7.06
CA GLU A 112 -0.48 -16.42 -6.10
C GLU A 112 0.13 -15.63 -4.95
N PHE A 113 0.82 -14.51 -5.24
CA PHE A 113 1.41 -13.63 -4.25
C PHE A 113 0.38 -13.15 -3.22
N LEU A 114 -0.77 -12.64 -3.67
CA LEU A 114 -1.82 -12.13 -2.78
C LEU A 114 -2.44 -13.24 -1.91
N LYS A 115 -2.65 -14.44 -2.48
CA LYS A 115 -3.13 -15.59 -1.71
C LYS A 115 -2.15 -16.00 -0.61
N MET A 116 -0.85 -16.00 -0.91
CA MET A 116 0.18 -16.33 0.07
C MET A 116 0.24 -15.29 1.18
N ILE A 117 0.19 -13.99 0.86
CA ILE A 117 0.15 -12.94 1.88
C ILE A 117 -1.08 -13.11 2.79
N MET A 118 -2.25 -13.48 2.24
CA MET A 118 -3.46 -13.75 3.03
C MET A 118 -3.36 -15.03 3.87
N ALA A 119 -2.53 -15.99 3.48
CA ALA A 119 -2.26 -17.18 4.29
C ALA A 119 -1.31 -16.86 5.47
N ASP A 120 -0.32 -15.98 5.24
CA ASP A 120 0.66 -15.58 6.27
C ASP A 120 0.09 -14.55 7.26
N HIS A 121 -0.86 -13.72 6.82
CA HIS A 121 -1.38 -12.59 7.59
C HIS A 121 -2.91 -12.48 7.46
N LYS A 122 -3.60 -12.25 8.57
CA LYS A 122 -5.04 -11.95 8.54
C LYS A 122 -5.28 -10.56 7.97
N ILE A 123 -5.68 -10.50 6.71
CA ILE A 123 -5.99 -9.25 6.01
C ILE A 123 -7.47 -8.92 6.23
N GLN A 124 -7.74 -7.69 6.67
CA GLN A 124 -9.09 -7.19 6.90
C GLN A 124 -9.91 -7.28 5.59
N ASP A 125 -11.11 -7.84 5.66
CA ASP A 125 -12.05 -8.06 4.54
C ASP A 125 -11.47 -8.92 3.40
N GLY A 126 -10.28 -9.53 3.57
CA GLY A 126 -9.56 -10.27 2.55
C GLY A 126 -9.18 -9.42 1.33
N LYS A 127 -9.04 -8.09 1.52
CA LYS A 127 -8.76 -7.15 0.43
C LYS A 127 -7.65 -6.17 0.80
N PHE A 128 -6.96 -5.69 -0.24
CA PHE A 128 -5.84 -4.78 -0.15
C PHE A 128 -6.18 -3.41 -0.75
N HIS A 129 -5.45 -2.40 -0.34
CA HIS A 129 -5.20 -1.22 -1.15
C HIS A 129 -3.98 -1.50 -2.03
N VAL A 130 -3.92 -0.94 -3.24
CA VAL A 130 -2.72 -0.99 -4.07
C VAL A 130 -2.29 0.40 -4.46
N ALA A 131 -1.00 0.70 -4.32
CA ALA A 131 -0.52 2.06 -4.56
C ALA A 131 0.93 2.08 -5.06
N GLY A 132 1.26 3.08 -5.89
CA GLY A 132 2.63 3.29 -6.33
C GLY A 132 2.82 4.54 -7.19
N PRO A 133 4.08 5.03 -7.30
CA PRO A 133 4.46 6.12 -8.19
C PRO A 133 4.96 5.61 -9.54
N SER A 134 4.77 6.40 -10.61
CA SER A 134 5.38 6.17 -11.92
C SER A 134 5.06 4.76 -12.46
N ASN A 135 6.05 3.95 -12.81
CA ASN A 135 5.84 2.54 -13.18
C ASN A 135 5.06 1.77 -12.10
N GLY A 136 5.21 2.10 -10.81
CA GLY A 136 4.42 1.54 -9.73
C GLY A 136 2.95 1.96 -9.78
N GLY A 137 2.67 3.18 -10.19
CA GLY A 137 1.29 3.69 -10.39
C GLY A 137 0.61 3.04 -11.60
N ILE A 138 1.34 2.89 -12.70
CA ILE A 138 0.90 2.13 -13.89
C ILE A 138 0.61 0.68 -13.50
N ALA A 139 1.51 0.05 -12.76
CA ALA A 139 1.35 -1.32 -12.28
C ALA A 139 0.17 -1.45 -11.32
N ALA A 140 -0.05 -0.49 -10.41
CA ALA A 140 -1.17 -0.52 -9.47
C ALA A 140 -2.51 -0.60 -10.19
N LEU A 141 -2.71 0.24 -11.20
CA LEU A 141 -3.93 0.24 -12.02
C LEU A 141 -4.07 -1.07 -12.82
N HIS A 142 -2.98 -1.55 -13.42
CA HIS A 142 -2.99 -2.78 -14.20
C HIS A 142 -3.32 -4.02 -13.34
N ILE A 143 -2.68 -4.14 -12.18
CA ILE A 143 -2.88 -5.26 -11.25
C ILE A 143 -4.29 -5.23 -10.67
N ALA A 144 -4.79 -4.04 -10.28
CA ALA A 144 -6.15 -3.88 -9.79
C ALA A 144 -7.19 -4.30 -10.84
N ALA A 145 -6.99 -3.90 -12.10
CA ALA A 145 -7.89 -4.27 -13.20
C ALA A 145 -7.85 -5.77 -13.52
N SER A 146 -6.68 -6.41 -13.39
CA SER A 146 -6.52 -7.85 -13.66
C SER A 146 -7.00 -8.73 -12.50
N ASN A 147 -7.07 -8.17 -11.26
CA ASN A 147 -7.38 -8.91 -10.04
C ASN A 147 -8.42 -8.19 -9.17
N PRO A 148 -9.55 -7.70 -9.70
CA PRO A 148 -10.42 -6.74 -9.03
C PRO A 148 -11.01 -7.22 -7.70
N ARG A 149 -11.15 -8.53 -7.52
CA ARG A 149 -11.68 -9.12 -6.29
C ARG A 149 -10.81 -8.88 -5.04
N TYR A 150 -9.52 -8.62 -5.23
CA TYR A 150 -8.57 -8.48 -4.14
C TYR A 150 -8.37 -7.05 -3.65
N PHE A 151 -8.95 -6.04 -4.32
CA PHE A 151 -8.65 -4.65 -4.01
C PHE A 151 -9.87 -3.82 -3.58
N LEU A 152 -9.65 -2.95 -2.59
CA LEU A 152 -10.59 -1.92 -2.13
C LEU A 152 -10.38 -0.61 -2.87
N SER A 153 -9.12 -0.24 -3.09
CA SER A 153 -8.75 0.98 -3.78
C SER A 153 -7.48 0.82 -4.58
N VAL A 154 -7.32 1.71 -5.57
CA VAL A 154 -6.08 1.90 -6.31
C VAL A 154 -5.66 3.36 -6.24
N THR A 155 -4.36 3.59 -5.95
CA THR A 155 -3.77 4.92 -5.87
C THR A 155 -2.53 5.02 -6.74
N SER A 156 -2.51 5.95 -7.70
CA SER A 156 -1.32 6.28 -8.49
C SER A 156 -0.81 7.68 -8.17
N PHE A 157 0.54 7.86 -8.08
CA PHE A 157 1.12 9.16 -7.73
C PHE A 157 2.50 9.43 -8.39
N PRO A 158 2.56 9.69 -9.73
CA PRO A 158 1.52 9.54 -10.76
C PRO A 158 1.48 8.15 -11.41
N GLY A 159 0.54 7.95 -12.30
CA GLY A 159 0.40 6.75 -13.11
C GLY A 159 -0.95 6.69 -13.81
N PHE A 160 -1.02 6.03 -14.95
CA PHE A 160 -2.22 5.84 -15.77
C PHE A 160 -2.37 4.36 -16.15
N MET A 161 -3.52 3.96 -16.69
CA MET A 161 -3.78 2.57 -17.08
C MET A 161 -2.93 2.18 -18.30
N TRP A 162 -2.09 1.18 -18.14
CA TRP A 162 -1.32 0.64 -19.28
C TRP A 162 -2.24 0.02 -20.32
N GLN A 163 -2.12 0.50 -21.57
CA GLN A 163 -3.01 0.10 -22.67
C GLN A 163 -4.48 0.17 -22.23
N PRO A 164 -5.01 1.39 -22.01
CA PRO A 164 -6.34 1.58 -21.46
C PRO A 164 -7.42 0.98 -22.38
N SER A 165 -8.46 0.44 -21.76
CA SER A 165 -9.68 0.00 -22.45
C SER A 165 -10.87 0.15 -21.50
N ALA A 166 -12.08 0.25 -22.07
CA ALA A 166 -13.30 0.31 -21.27
C ALA A 166 -13.40 -0.88 -20.32
N THR A 167 -13.03 -2.08 -20.76
CA THR A 167 -13.04 -3.30 -19.92
C THR A 167 -12.13 -3.17 -18.71
N LYS A 168 -10.90 -2.68 -18.88
CA LYS A 168 -9.95 -2.49 -17.76
C LYS A 168 -10.43 -1.42 -16.78
N LEU A 169 -10.94 -0.30 -17.28
CA LEU A 169 -11.48 0.76 -16.43
C LEU A 169 -12.74 0.30 -15.68
N LEU A 170 -13.65 -0.42 -16.35
CA LEU A 170 -14.82 -1.01 -15.70
C LEU A 170 -14.43 -2.04 -14.61
N ALA A 171 -13.35 -2.79 -14.79
CA ALA A 171 -12.89 -3.74 -13.77
C ALA A 171 -12.56 -3.08 -12.44
N ILE A 172 -12.08 -1.82 -12.43
CA ILE A 172 -11.78 -1.06 -11.22
C ILE A 172 -12.92 -0.12 -10.80
N SER A 173 -14.03 -0.06 -11.51
CA SER A 173 -15.13 0.89 -11.25
C SER A 173 -15.84 0.69 -9.92
N LYS A 174 -15.64 -0.45 -9.25
CA LYS A 174 -16.18 -0.71 -7.91
C LYS A 174 -15.21 -0.37 -6.77
N MET A 175 -14.00 0.05 -7.09
CA MET A 175 -12.97 0.48 -6.14
C MET A 175 -12.96 2.00 -5.99
N CYS A 176 -12.41 2.51 -4.90
CA CYS A 176 -12.02 3.92 -4.84
C CYS A 176 -10.74 4.14 -5.65
N VAL A 177 -10.71 5.19 -6.47
CA VAL A 177 -9.57 5.49 -7.34
C VAL A 177 -9.02 6.86 -7.01
N PHE A 178 -7.73 6.94 -6.65
CA PHE A 178 -7.05 8.18 -6.31
C PHE A 178 -5.84 8.37 -7.22
N MET A 179 -5.82 9.45 -7.97
CA MET A 179 -4.75 9.77 -8.90
C MET A 179 -4.17 11.15 -8.59
N TYR A 180 -2.87 11.19 -8.34
CA TYR A 180 -2.13 12.42 -8.06
C TYR A 180 -1.05 12.63 -9.11
N VAL A 181 -0.91 13.86 -9.61
CA VAL A 181 0.12 14.24 -10.57
C VAL A 181 0.72 15.59 -10.19
N GLY A 182 2.01 15.77 -10.40
CA GLY A 182 2.65 17.07 -10.18
C GLY A 182 2.31 18.06 -11.29
N GLU A 183 2.10 19.34 -10.93
CA GLU A 183 1.84 20.41 -11.89
C GLU A 183 2.93 20.47 -12.98
N PHE A 184 4.20 20.22 -12.58
CA PHE A 184 5.35 20.24 -13.48
C PHE A 184 5.83 18.83 -13.86
N ASP A 185 4.89 17.86 -13.96
CA ASP A 185 5.25 16.51 -14.41
C ASP A 185 5.80 16.55 -15.84
N ARG A 186 7.09 16.26 -15.99
CA ARG A 186 7.80 16.29 -17.27
C ARG A 186 7.28 15.28 -18.30
N TYR A 187 6.63 14.21 -17.84
CA TYR A 187 6.06 13.18 -18.72
C TYR A 187 4.67 13.54 -19.25
N ARG A 188 4.04 14.60 -18.70
CA ARG A 188 2.74 15.15 -19.13
C ARG A 188 1.58 14.16 -19.08
N TRP A 189 1.55 13.29 -18.06
CA TRP A 189 0.50 12.27 -17.89
C TRP A 189 -0.86 12.83 -17.41
N HIS A 190 -1.00 14.14 -17.37
CA HIS A 190 -2.21 14.83 -16.90
C HIS A 190 -3.46 14.42 -17.68
N GLY A 191 -3.37 14.38 -19.02
CA GLY A 191 -4.51 14.12 -19.90
C GLY A 191 -5.06 12.71 -19.72
N GLU A 192 -4.18 11.72 -19.72
CA GLU A 192 -4.55 10.31 -19.55
C GLU A 192 -5.20 10.09 -18.18
N MET A 193 -4.57 10.58 -17.11
CA MET A 193 -5.07 10.42 -15.74
C MET A 193 -6.41 11.14 -15.53
N GLN A 194 -6.57 12.35 -16.06
CA GLN A 194 -7.82 13.11 -15.99
C GLN A 194 -8.94 12.37 -16.72
N PHE A 195 -8.69 11.94 -17.97
CA PHE A 195 -9.66 11.20 -18.77
C PHE A 195 -10.13 9.92 -18.06
N GLU A 196 -9.21 9.15 -17.49
CA GLU A 196 -9.55 7.91 -16.78
C GLU A 196 -10.43 8.17 -15.55
N VAL A 197 -10.12 9.24 -14.78
CA VAL A 197 -10.93 9.61 -13.61
C VAL A 197 -12.32 10.10 -14.05
N GLU A 198 -12.42 10.90 -15.10
CA GLU A 198 -13.71 11.37 -15.63
C GLU A 198 -14.57 10.20 -16.13
N TYR A 199 -13.95 9.24 -16.85
CA TYR A 199 -14.63 8.03 -17.26
C TYR A 199 -15.14 7.22 -16.06
N LEU A 200 -14.31 6.99 -15.04
CA LEU A 200 -14.69 6.25 -13.84
C LEU A 200 -15.82 6.96 -13.07
N ARG A 201 -15.78 8.28 -12.97
CA ARG A 201 -16.87 9.08 -12.36
C ARG A 201 -18.17 8.92 -13.12
N SER A 202 -18.13 8.85 -14.45
CA SER A 202 -19.32 8.61 -15.28
C SER A 202 -19.95 7.24 -15.01
N GLN A 203 -19.14 6.27 -14.50
CA GLN A 203 -19.60 4.96 -14.07
C GLN A 203 -20.04 4.92 -12.59
N GLY A 204 -20.12 6.06 -11.91
CA GLY A 204 -20.51 6.15 -10.51
C GLY A 204 -19.39 5.84 -9.52
N THR A 205 -18.14 5.75 -9.96
CA THR A 205 -16.98 5.47 -9.10
C THR A 205 -16.57 6.68 -8.29
N LEU A 206 -16.24 6.51 -6.99
CA LEU A 206 -15.50 7.52 -6.24
C LEU A 206 -14.06 7.58 -6.79
N ALA A 207 -13.86 8.38 -7.80
CA ALA A 207 -12.57 8.62 -8.44
C ALA A 207 -12.13 10.07 -8.24
N ARG A 208 -10.89 10.29 -7.85
CA ARG A 208 -10.32 11.62 -7.60
C ARG A 208 -9.05 11.84 -8.40
N TYR A 209 -9.00 12.95 -9.12
CA TYR A 209 -7.80 13.45 -9.79
C TYR A 209 -7.32 14.70 -9.05
N THR A 210 -6.05 14.73 -8.68
CA THR A 210 -5.44 15.83 -7.92
C THR A 210 -4.16 16.28 -8.60
N VAL A 211 -4.08 17.53 -8.99
CA VAL A 211 -2.85 18.17 -9.45
C VAL A 211 -2.15 18.77 -8.22
N GLU A 212 -0.95 18.28 -7.94
CA GLU A 212 -0.12 18.76 -6.84
C GLU A 212 0.68 19.99 -7.29
N LYS A 213 0.31 21.15 -6.74
CA LYS A 213 0.90 22.44 -7.11
C LYS A 213 2.40 22.47 -6.82
N ASP A 214 3.16 23.09 -7.73
CA ASP A 214 4.61 23.24 -7.65
C ASP A 214 5.39 21.90 -7.55
N GLN A 215 4.76 20.76 -7.86
CA GLN A 215 5.41 19.45 -7.80
C GLN A 215 5.85 18.95 -9.18
N PRO A 216 7.05 18.35 -9.28
CA PRO A 216 7.49 17.61 -10.45
C PRO A 216 6.87 16.19 -10.47
N HIS A 217 7.41 15.31 -11.32
CA HIS A 217 7.01 13.89 -11.40
C HIS A 217 7.07 13.15 -10.05
N ARG A 218 8.06 13.46 -9.21
CA ARG A 218 8.21 12.90 -7.86
C ARG A 218 7.53 13.81 -6.85
N LEU A 219 6.43 13.35 -6.26
CA LEU A 219 5.60 14.14 -5.36
C LEU A 219 6.12 14.13 -3.93
N ASP A 220 6.68 15.26 -3.47
CA ASP A 220 7.08 15.43 -2.06
C ASP A 220 5.88 15.70 -1.15
N THR A 221 4.78 16.18 -1.73
CA THR A 221 3.50 16.39 -1.03
C THR A 221 2.81 15.09 -0.57
N LEU A 222 3.32 13.92 -0.99
CA LEU A 222 2.85 12.59 -0.58
C LEU A 222 3.95 11.77 0.10
N ALA A 223 4.97 12.41 0.66
CA ALA A 223 6.16 11.75 1.18
C ALA A 223 6.56 12.28 2.56
N GLY A 224 7.34 11.52 3.31
CA GLY A 224 7.82 11.89 4.64
C GLY A 224 6.67 12.25 5.57
N ALA A 225 6.68 13.43 6.15
CA ALA A 225 5.61 13.92 7.04
C ALA A 225 4.23 14.06 6.34
N ASN A 226 4.21 14.15 5.01
CA ASN A 226 3.00 14.27 4.20
C ASN A 226 2.44 12.93 3.71
N ALA A 227 3.13 11.82 3.97
CA ALA A 227 2.73 10.47 3.52
C ALA A 227 1.35 10.05 4.06
N GLY A 228 0.94 10.63 5.18
CA GLY A 228 -0.39 10.41 5.77
C GLY A 228 -1.55 10.63 4.80
N ARG A 229 -1.40 11.52 3.82
CA ARG A 229 -2.43 11.79 2.79
C ARG A 229 -2.78 10.55 1.93
N LEU A 230 -1.82 9.65 1.70
CA LEU A 230 -2.09 8.37 1.02
C LEU A 230 -3.00 7.49 1.88
N PHE A 231 -2.71 7.41 3.17
CA PHE A 231 -3.49 6.62 4.12
C PHE A 231 -4.87 7.21 4.39
N ASP A 232 -5.02 8.55 4.37
CA ASP A 232 -6.33 9.21 4.44
C ASP A 232 -7.23 8.75 3.28
N GLY A 233 -6.67 8.57 2.06
CA GLY A 233 -7.37 7.97 0.93
C GLY A 233 -7.77 6.51 1.19
N PHE A 234 -6.91 5.70 1.81
CA PHE A 234 -7.25 4.32 2.18
C PHE A 234 -8.37 4.29 3.21
N GLU A 235 -8.33 5.14 4.23
CA GLU A 235 -9.38 5.26 5.25
C GLU A 235 -10.74 5.71 4.65
N GLU A 236 -10.72 6.51 3.60
CA GLU A 236 -11.93 6.98 2.93
C GLU A 236 -12.75 5.85 2.32
N THR A 237 -12.12 4.73 1.95
CA THR A 237 -12.82 3.56 1.40
C THR A 237 -13.87 2.98 2.35
N LYS A 238 -13.74 3.21 3.66
CA LYS A 238 -14.73 2.81 4.68
C LYS A 238 -16.10 3.48 4.48
N LYS A 239 -16.15 4.60 3.76
CA LYS A 239 -17.40 5.32 3.42
C LYS A 239 -18.07 4.79 2.14
N GLY A 240 -17.44 3.81 1.48
CA GLY A 240 -17.87 3.28 0.19
C GLY A 240 -17.19 3.97 -1.00
N CYS A 241 -17.11 3.26 -2.11
CA CYS A 241 -16.37 3.68 -3.31
C CYS A 241 -17.30 4.04 -4.48
N GLN A 242 -18.58 4.20 -4.23
CA GLN A 242 -19.56 4.65 -5.22
C GLN A 242 -20.01 6.07 -4.89
N LEU A 243 -20.12 6.90 -5.92
CA LEU A 243 -20.75 8.20 -5.77
C LEU A 243 -22.22 7.99 -5.35
N GLN A 244 -22.62 8.61 -4.26
CA GLN A 244 -24.04 8.61 -3.90
C GLN A 244 -24.81 9.33 -5.03
N SER A 245 -25.78 8.64 -5.63
CA SER A 245 -26.72 9.32 -6.51
C SER A 245 -27.35 10.45 -5.70
N ARG A 246 -27.19 11.71 -6.18
CA ARG A 246 -28.02 12.80 -5.66
C ARG A 246 -29.46 12.33 -5.86
N ARG A 247 -30.16 12.08 -4.78
CA ARG A 247 -31.62 12.01 -4.81
C ARG A 247 -32.05 13.48 -4.96
N ASP A 248 -32.37 13.83 -6.18
CA ASP A 248 -33.08 15.08 -6.47
C ASP A 248 -34.49 14.99 -5.87
#